data_628ceda59e508c43503ca902a21a3620
#
_entry.id   628ceda59e508c43503ca902a21a3620
#
_cell.length_a   1.000
_cell.length_b   1.000
_cell.length_c   1.000
_cell.angle_alpha   90.00
_cell.angle_beta   90.00
_cell.angle_gamma   90.00
#
_symmetry.space_group_name_H-M   'P 1'
#
loop_
_entity.id
_entity.type
_entity.pdbx_description
1 polymer ?
#
loop_
_entity_poly.entity_id
_entity_poly.type
_entity_poly.pdbx_seq_one_letter_code
_entity_poly.pdbx_strand_id
1 'polypeptide(L)'
;MSLDRIKSGLPDYAKDLRLNLESVLGEGGAPGLSQKQIAIVALASAIASRHAPMTEAIAQFASQHADEKELDGARTAAALMGMTNIYYRFLHLVENVEYGTLRAGLRMNAMANPGGDKIDFDLASVAVSAINGCGSCVASHERTLSKHGVSAQAVQSAARIAAVIHAVAVVLEQQEAAGKSLTREAA
;
A
#
# COMPACT_ATOMS: atom_id res chain seq x y z
N MET A 1 12.88 9.56 8.82
CA MET A 1 13.93 8.82 8.03
C MET A 1 13.74 9.14 6.56
N SER A 2 14.82 9.29 5.73
CA SER A 2 14.67 9.54 4.29
C SER A 2 14.69 8.25 3.46
N LEU A 3 14.10 8.30 2.25
CA LEU A 3 14.16 7.17 1.29
C LEU A 3 15.59 6.82 0.89
N ASP A 4 16.48 7.81 0.75
CA ASP A 4 17.87 7.57 0.39
C ASP A 4 18.62 6.82 1.49
N ARG A 5 18.33 7.12 2.76
CA ARG A 5 18.87 6.37 3.88
C ARG A 5 18.38 4.92 3.91
N ILE A 6 17.11 4.69 3.58
CA ILE A 6 16.56 3.34 3.42
C ILE A 6 17.29 2.61 2.31
N LYS A 7 17.37 3.20 1.11
CA LYS A 7 18.02 2.58 -0.06
C LYS A 7 19.49 2.22 0.21
N SER A 8 20.25 3.15 0.80
CA SER A 8 21.68 2.94 1.09
C SER A 8 21.92 1.93 2.22
N GLY A 9 20.97 1.78 3.12
CA GLY A 9 21.07 0.88 4.27
C GLY A 9 20.58 -0.55 4.01
N LEU A 10 19.97 -0.83 2.85
CA LEU A 10 19.59 -2.20 2.51
C LEU A 10 20.83 -3.08 2.28
N PRO A 11 20.90 -4.26 2.90
CA PRO A 11 22.03 -5.17 2.78
C PRO A 11 22.17 -5.78 1.39
N ASP A 12 23.34 -6.34 1.08
CA ASP A 12 23.63 -6.88 -0.25
C ASP A 12 22.66 -7.97 -0.72
N TYR A 13 22.16 -8.82 0.19
CA TYR A 13 21.16 -9.82 -0.16
C TYR A 13 19.82 -9.21 -0.58
N ALA A 14 19.58 -7.94 -0.28
CA ALA A 14 18.39 -7.18 -0.66
C ALA A 14 18.66 -6.17 -1.79
N LYS A 15 19.74 -6.31 -2.53
CA LYS A 15 20.14 -5.41 -3.62
C LYS A 15 19.03 -5.21 -4.65
N ASP A 16 18.33 -6.28 -5.02
CA ASP A 16 17.23 -6.20 -5.99
C ASP A 16 16.06 -5.38 -5.45
N LEU A 17 15.79 -5.44 -4.15
CA LEU A 17 14.74 -4.61 -3.55
C LEU A 17 15.09 -3.12 -3.58
N ARG A 18 16.38 -2.76 -3.42
CA ARG A 18 16.84 -1.38 -3.57
C ARG A 18 16.58 -0.86 -4.98
N LEU A 19 16.94 -1.63 -6.02
CA LEU A 19 16.73 -1.28 -7.43
C LEU A 19 15.23 -1.20 -7.75
N ASN A 20 14.45 -2.15 -7.25
CA ASN A 20 13.00 -2.17 -7.42
C ASN A 20 12.33 -0.97 -6.73
N LEU A 21 12.74 -0.60 -5.51
CA LEU A 21 12.19 0.55 -4.79
C LEU A 21 12.44 1.85 -5.57
N GLU A 22 13.65 2.02 -6.09
CA GLU A 22 13.98 3.17 -6.93
C GLU A 22 13.15 3.19 -8.22
N SER A 23 13.00 2.04 -8.87
CA SER A 23 12.21 1.91 -10.09
C SER A 23 10.74 2.22 -9.86
N VAL A 24 10.06 1.57 -8.90
CA VAL A 24 8.60 1.70 -8.76
C VAL A 24 8.14 3.07 -8.24
N LEU A 25 9.04 3.82 -7.58
CA LEU A 25 8.75 5.19 -7.11
C LEU A 25 9.20 6.26 -8.11
N GLY A 26 10.06 5.90 -9.07
CA GLY A 26 10.59 6.80 -10.07
C GLY A 26 9.62 7.06 -11.23
N GLU A 27 9.88 8.13 -11.96
CA GLU A 27 9.14 8.48 -13.17
C GLU A 27 9.22 7.35 -14.21
N GLY A 28 8.06 6.94 -14.73
CA GLY A 28 7.97 5.85 -15.71
C GLY A 28 8.12 4.43 -15.14
N GLY A 29 8.51 4.27 -13.89
CA GLY A 29 8.70 2.95 -13.27
C GLY A 29 7.43 2.23 -12.88
N ALA A 30 6.30 2.95 -12.80
CA ALA A 30 4.96 2.42 -12.56
C ALA A 30 4.02 2.84 -13.71
N PRO A 31 4.10 2.18 -14.88
CA PRO A 31 3.34 2.57 -16.07
C PRO A 31 1.83 2.62 -15.82
N GLY A 32 1.18 3.64 -16.38
CA GLY A 32 -0.25 3.89 -16.23
C GLY A 32 -0.65 4.66 -14.96
N LEU A 33 0.30 4.96 -14.07
CA LEU A 33 0.09 5.80 -12.89
C LEU A 33 0.80 7.14 -13.04
N SER A 34 0.13 8.22 -12.60
CA SER A 34 0.77 9.51 -12.38
C SER A 34 1.68 9.47 -11.15
N GLN A 35 2.62 10.43 -11.03
CA GLN A 35 3.49 10.52 -9.86
C GLN A 35 2.69 10.72 -8.55
N LYS A 36 1.58 11.45 -8.61
CA LYS A 36 0.64 11.58 -7.51
C LYS A 36 0.05 10.21 -7.11
N GLN A 37 -0.40 9.42 -8.07
CA GLN A 37 -0.96 8.09 -7.80
C GLN A 37 0.09 7.12 -7.24
N ILE A 38 1.32 7.17 -7.74
CA ILE A 38 2.46 6.42 -7.18
C ILE A 38 2.63 6.77 -5.70
N ALA A 39 2.62 8.07 -5.35
CA ALA A 39 2.79 8.54 -3.99
C ALA A 39 1.67 8.08 -3.05
N ILE A 40 0.40 8.16 -3.50
CA ILE A 40 -0.78 7.71 -2.75
C ILE A 40 -0.74 6.21 -2.50
N VAL A 41 -0.48 5.42 -3.54
CA VAL A 41 -0.38 3.95 -3.45
C VAL A 41 0.80 3.55 -2.55
N ALA A 42 1.94 4.23 -2.68
CA ALA A 42 3.11 3.98 -1.86
C ALA A 42 2.83 4.25 -0.37
N LEU A 43 2.17 5.37 -0.04
CA LEU A 43 1.83 5.70 1.34
C LEU A 43 0.88 4.66 1.96
N ALA A 44 -0.20 4.31 1.26
CA ALA A 44 -1.13 3.28 1.73
C ALA A 44 -0.43 1.92 1.94
N SER A 45 0.46 1.54 1.03
CA SER A 45 1.25 0.31 1.11
C SER A 45 2.23 0.31 2.29
N ALA A 46 2.89 1.44 2.56
CA ALA A 46 3.80 1.58 3.69
C ALA A 46 3.06 1.46 5.03
N ILE A 47 1.89 2.10 5.16
CA ILE A 47 1.02 1.97 6.34
C ILE A 47 0.59 0.52 6.53
N ALA A 48 0.14 -0.15 5.47
CA ALA A 48 -0.27 -1.55 5.52
C ALA A 48 0.88 -2.51 5.87
N SER A 49 2.11 -2.15 5.57
CA SER A 49 3.32 -2.92 5.92
C SER A 49 3.76 -2.76 7.36
N ARG A 50 3.20 -1.80 8.12
CA ARG A 50 3.33 -1.62 9.58
C ARG A 50 4.74 -1.37 10.09
N HIS A 51 5.65 -0.92 9.27
CA HIS A 51 7.02 -0.55 9.66
C HIS A 51 7.13 0.97 9.74
N ALA A 52 7.19 1.52 10.96
CA ALA A 52 7.09 2.96 11.20
C ALA A 52 8.15 3.79 10.46
N PRO A 53 9.45 3.44 10.46
CA PRO A 53 10.47 4.20 9.72
C PRO A 53 10.24 4.20 8.20
N MET A 54 9.73 3.09 7.64
CA MET A 54 9.36 3.04 6.22
C MET A 54 8.17 3.95 5.92
N THR A 55 7.15 3.93 6.79
CA THR A 55 5.97 4.79 6.64
C THR A 55 6.34 6.27 6.69
N GLU A 56 7.23 6.67 7.61
CA GLU A 56 7.73 8.04 7.70
C GLU A 56 8.47 8.48 6.43
N ALA A 57 9.39 7.65 5.92
CA ALA A 57 10.15 7.95 4.71
C ALA A 57 9.26 8.08 3.48
N ILE A 58 8.28 7.18 3.33
CA ILE A 58 7.30 7.23 2.25
C ILE A 58 6.36 8.43 2.40
N ALA A 59 5.95 8.80 3.62
CA ALA A 59 5.12 9.98 3.85
C ALA A 59 5.85 11.28 3.44
N GLN A 60 7.15 11.39 3.73
CA GLN A 60 7.98 12.50 3.25
C GLN A 60 8.08 12.55 1.73
N PHE A 61 8.23 11.40 1.07
CA PHE A 61 8.18 11.31 -0.39
C PHE A 61 6.81 11.71 -0.92
N ALA A 62 5.74 11.18 -0.36
CA ALA A 62 4.38 11.38 -0.84
C ALA A 62 3.94 12.86 -0.72
N SER A 63 4.35 13.57 0.32
CA SER A 63 4.05 15.01 0.50
C SER A 63 4.68 15.93 -0.56
N GLN A 64 5.60 15.43 -1.36
CA GLN A 64 6.17 16.17 -2.49
C GLN A 64 5.31 16.07 -3.76
N HIS A 65 4.35 15.13 -3.81
CA HIS A 65 3.60 14.78 -5.01
C HIS A 65 2.08 14.82 -4.84
N ALA A 66 1.59 14.89 -3.60
CA ALA A 66 0.16 14.91 -3.29
C ALA A 66 -0.11 15.89 -2.14
N ASP A 67 -1.29 16.51 -2.16
CA ASP A 67 -1.73 17.38 -1.06
C ASP A 67 -2.23 16.57 0.16
N GLU A 68 -2.44 17.25 1.29
CA GLU A 68 -2.81 16.58 2.56
C GLU A 68 -4.17 15.86 2.45
N LYS A 69 -5.12 16.41 1.69
CA LYS A 69 -6.42 15.79 1.46
C LYS A 69 -6.30 14.48 0.68
N GLU A 70 -5.43 14.44 -0.32
CA GLU A 70 -5.13 13.26 -1.13
C GLU A 70 -4.40 12.20 -0.29
N LEU A 71 -3.47 12.64 0.57
CA LEU A 71 -2.77 11.76 1.53
C LEU A 71 -3.71 11.19 2.59
N ASP A 72 -4.72 11.95 3.02
CA ASP A 72 -5.78 11.43 3.90
C ASP A 72 -6.63 10.36 3.20
N GLY A 73 -6.83 10.46 1.88
CA GLY A 73 -7.41 9.39 1.07
C GLY A 73 -6.61 8.09 1.14
N ALA A 74 -5.28 8.16 1.05
CA ALA A 74 -4.39 7.02 1.20
C ALA A 74 -4.46 6.39 2.61
N ARG A 75 -4.45 7.23 3.66
CA ARG A 75 -4.60 6.79 5.06
C ARG A 75 -5.96 6.12 5.28
N THR A 76 -7.02 6.68 4.71
CA THR A 76 -8.39 6.12 4.75
C THR A 76 -8.44 4.76 4.08
N ALA A 77 -7.82 4.59 2.91
CA ALA A 77 -7.73 3.30 2.22
C ALA A 77 -7.01 2.26 3.11
N ALA A 78 -5.86 2.61 3.67
CA ALA A 78 -5.11 1.70 4.54
C ALA A 78 -5.91 1.29 5.78
N ALA A 79 -6.59 2.25 6.44
CA ALA A 79 -7.39 2.00 7.64
C ALA A 79 -8.61 1.12 7.34
N LEU A 80 -9.39 1.44 6.31
CA LEU A 80 -10.57 0.67 5.94
C LEU A 80 -10.20 -0.73 5.45
N MET A 81 -9.18 -0.87 4.61
CA MET A 81 -8.73 -2.18 4.15
C MET A 81 -8.14 -3.00 5.30
N GLY A 82 -7.53 -2.38 6.30
CA GLY A 82 -7.10 -3.06 7.52
C GLY A 82 -8.24 -3.82 8.23
N MET A 83 -9.45 -3.26 8.20
CA MET A 83 -10.66 -3.87 8.77
C MET A 83 -11.35 -4.81 7.75
N THR A 84 -11.67 -4.29 6.57
CA THR A 84 -12.52 -4.98 5.60
C THR A 84 -11.85 -6.19 4.99
N ASN A 85 -10.53 -6.15 4.77
CA ASN A 85 -9.79 -7.30 4.24
C ASN A 85 -9.83 -8.51 5.19
N ILE A 86 -9.79 -8.27 6.51
CA ILE A 86 -9.93 -9.36 7.49
C ILE A 86 -11.33 -9.96 7.40
N TYR A 87 -12.37 -9.11 7.43
CA TYR A 87 -13.75 -9.57 7.45
C TYR A 87 -14.15 -10.31 6.17
N TYR A 88 -13.88 -9.74 5.00
CA TYR A 88 -14.24 -10.37 3.72
C TYR A 88 -13.37 -11.59 3.39
N ARG A 89 -12.11 -11.62 3.83
CA ARG A 89 -11.29 -12.82 3.76
C ARG A 89 -11.85 -13.94 4.63
N PHE A 90 -12.32 -13.61 5.85
CA PHE A 90 -13.01 -14.58 6.70
C PHE A 90 -14.23 -15.16 5.99
N LEU A 91 -15.12 -14.33 5.44
CA LEU A 91 -16.32 -14.80 4.73
C LEU A 91 -15.97 -15.74 3.57
N HIS A 92 -14.87 -15.50 2.89
CA HIS A 92 -14.41 -16.34 1.78
C HIS A 92 -13.83 -17.70 2.27
N LEU A 93 -13.05 -17.64 3.37
CA LEU A 93 -12.34 -18.82 3.88
C LEU A 93 -13.20 -19.76 4.73
N VAL A 94 -14.27 -19.26 5.33
CA VAL A 94 -15.11 -20.06 6.23
C VAL A 94 -15.97 -21.11 5.50
N GLU A 95 -16.11 -20.97 4.17
CA GLU A 95 -16.86 -21.91 3.27
C GLU A 95 -18.31 -22.19 3.73
N ASN A 96 -18.89 -21.31 4.57
CA ASN A 96 -20.27 -21.41 5.01
C ASN A 96 -21.07 -20.20 4.52
N VAL A 97 -22.00 -20.46 3.60
CA VAL A 97 -22.82 -19.43 2.92
C VAL A 97 -23.72 -18.65 3.88
N GLU A 98 -24.04 -19.20 5.05
CA GLU A 98 -24.87 -18.52 6.06
C GLU A 98 -24.25 -17.19 6.48
N TYR A 99 -22.93 -17.13 6.67
CA TYR A 99 -22.24 -15.88 7.05
C TYR A 99 -22.39 -14.77 6.02
N GLY A 100 -22.53 -15.11 4.74
CA GLY A 100 -22.79 -14.16 3.67
C GLY A 100 -24.17 -13.52 3.71
N THR A 101 -25.13 -14.11 4.42
CA THR A 101 -26.49 -13.57 4.60
C THR A 101 -26.59 -12.64 5.82
N LEU A 102 -25.64 -12.70 6.75
CA LEU A 102 -25.62 -11.90 7.94
C LEU A 102 -25.13 -10.48 7.66
N ARG A 103 -25.70 -9.50 8.37
CA ARG A 103 -25.22 -8.12 8.28
C ARG A 103 -23.81 -8.02 8.83
N ALA A 104 -22.90 -7.40 8.07
CA ALA A 104 -21.52 -7.17 8.51
C ALA A 104 -21.42 -6.37 9.83
N GLY A 105 -22.37 -5.44 10.07
CA GLY A 105 -22.35 -4.59 11.26
C GLY A 105 -21.16 -3.61 11.34
N LEU A 106 -20.37 -3.49 10.27
CA LEU A 106 -19.19 -2.64 10.19
C LEU A 106 -19.52 -1.33 9.45
N ARG A 107 -19.05 -0.20 10.01
CA ARG A 107 -19.21 1.10 9.35
C ARG A 107 -18.11 1.31 8.32
N MET A 108 -18.51 1.62 7.09
CA MET A 108 -17.61 1.83 5.94
C MET A 108 -17.95 3.11 5.17
N ASN A 109 -18.55 4.11 5.85
CA ASN A 109 -19.06 5.33 5.23
C ASN A 109 -17.97 6.11 4.47
N ALA A 110 -16.73 6.08 4.96
CA ALA A 110 -15.62 6.74 4.32
C ALA A 110 -15.25 6.16 2.94
N MET A 111 -15.74 4.96 2.58
CA MET A 111 -15.58 4.44 1.21
C MET A 111 -16.33 5.27 0.16
N ALA A 112 -17.43 5.93 0.56
CA ALA A 112 -18.19 6.80 -0.33
C ALA A 112 -17.53 8.18 -0.51
N ASN A 113 -16.84 8.66 0.52
CA ASN A 113 -16.14 9.95 0.53
C ASN A 113 -14.77 9.80 1.20
N PRO A 114 -13.76 9.25 0.49
CA PRO A 114 -12.47 8.86 1.07
C PRO A 114 -11.53 10.04 1.38
N GLY A 115 -11.90 11.27 1.05
CA GLY A 115 -11.09 12.47 1.22
C GLY A 115 -10.45 12.94 -0.08
N GLY A 116 -9.92 12.03 -0.90
CA GLY A 116 -9.30 12.30 -2.19
C GLY A 116 -10.15 11.82 -3.38
N ASP A 117 -9.49 11.63 -4.52
CA ASP A 117 -10.09 11.05 -5.72
C ASP A 117 -10.47 9.58 -5.51
N LYS A 118 -11.61 9.16 -6.06
CA LYS A 118 -12.13 7.80 -5.89
C LYS A 118 -11.28 6.74 -6.58
N ILE A 119 -10.71 7.06 -7.74
CA ILE A 119 -9.81 6.16 -8.48
C ILE A 119 -8.53 5.97 -7.69
N ASP A 120 -7.95 7.04 -7.15
CA ASP A 120 -6.74 6.99 -6.33
C ASP A 120 -6.97 6.16 -5.06
N PHE A 121 -8.14 6.32 -4.42
CA PHE A 121 -8.56 5.49 -3.29
C PHE A 121 -8.68 4.00 -3.66
N ASP A 122 -9.29 3.67 -4.80
CA ASP A 122 -9.44 2.27 -5.24
C ASP A 122 -8.09 1.65 -5.64
N LEU A 123 -7.16 2.40 -6.25
CA LEU A 123 -5.78 1.97 -6.51
C LEU A 123 -5.03 1.65 -5.21
N ALA A 124 -5.11 2.54 -4.21
CA ALA A 124 -4.55 2.31 -2.88
C ALA A 124 -5.20 1.09 -2.20
N SER A 125 -6.51 0.93 -2.33
CA SER A 125 -7.26 -0.21 -1.75
C SER A 125 -6.87 -1.55 -2.39
N VAL A 126 -6.62 -1.61 -3.71
CA VAL A 126 -6.06 -2.80 -4.37
C VAL A 126 -4.69 -3.15 -3.77
N ALA A 127 -3.80 -2.17 -3.65
CA ALA A 127 -2.45 -2.36 -3.12
C ALA A 127 -2.47 -2.91 -1.69
N VAL A 128 -3.25 -2.30 -0.80
CA VAL A 128 -3.41 -2.75 0.59
C VAL A 128 -4.07 -4.13 0.66
N SER A 129 -5.08 -4.38 -0.17
CA SER A 129 -5.75 -5.68 -0.21
C SER A 129 -4.84 -6.81 -0.70
N ALA A 130 -3.89 -6.50 -1.59
CA ALA A 130 -2.86 -7.44 -2.03
C ALA A 130 -1.88 -7.78 -0.88
N ILE A 131 -1.40 -6.77 -0.13
CA ILE A 131 -0.56 -6.98 1.07
C ILE A 131 -1.28 -7.85 2.11
N ASN A 132 -2.56 -7.56 2.36
CA ASN A 132 -3.35 -8.28 3.35
C ASN A 132 -3.87 -9.65 2.87
N GLY A 133 -3.68 -10.02 1.59
CA GLY A 133 -4.07 -11.32 1.04
C GLY A 133 -5.60 -11.52 0.91
N CYS A 134 -6.37 -10.44 0.68
CA CYS A 134 -7.81 -10.53 0.48
C CYS A 134 -8.16 -10.59 -1.02
N GLY A 135 -8.21 -11.80 -1.60
CA GLY A 135 -8.48 -11.99 -3.04
C GLY A 135 -9.83 -11.40 -3.49
N SER A 136 -10.90 -11.55 -2.70
CA SER A 136 -12.21 -10.96 -3.01
C SER A 136 -12.19 -9.43 -3.01
N CYS A 137 -11.40 -8.81 -2.11
CA CYS A 137 -11.24 -7.37 -2.05
C CYS A 137 -10.44 -6.85 -3.26
N VAL A 138 -9.33 -7.52 -3.60
CA VAL A 138 -8.55 -7.20 -4.82
C VAL A 138 -9.45 -7.23 -6.05
N ALA A 139 -10.20 -8.32 -6.25
CA ALA A 139 -11.11 -8.48 -7.38
C ALA A 139 -12.24 -7.43 -7.40
N SER A 140 -12.72 -6.99 -6.25
CA SER A 140 -13.77 -5.97 -6.14
C SER A 140 -13.27 -4.59 -6.58
N HIS A 141 -12.14 -4.14 -6.05
CA HIS A 141 -11.54 -2.85 -6.40
C HIS A 141 -11.02 -2.85 -7.85
N GLU A 142 -10.43 -3.94 -8.32
CA GLU A 142 -10.02 -4.08 -9.73
C GLU A 142 -11.20 -3.91 -10.69
N ARG A 143 -12.35 -4.58 -10.44
CA ARG A 143 -13.55 -4.40 -11.25
C ARG A 143 -14.06 -2.95 -11.24
N THR A 144 -13.96 -2.25 -10.11
CA THR A 144 -14.33 -0.84 -10.02
C THR A 144 -13.41 0.01 -10.88
N LEU A 145 -12.10 -0.17 -10.76
CA LEU A 145 -11.09 0.54 -11.55
C LEU A 145 -11.27 0.30 -13.06
N SER A 146 -11.46 -0.96 -13.47
CA SER A 146 -11.71 -1.34 -14.86
C SER A 146 -12.96 -0.68 -15.44
N LYS A 147 -14.07 -0.60 -14.68
CA LYS A 147 -15.29 0.11 -15.08
C LYS A 147 -15.07 1.62 -15.27
N HIS A 148 -14.09 2.21 -14.59
CA HIS A 148 -13.70 3.61 -14.74
C HIS A 148 -12.59 3.82 -15.77
N GLY A 149 -12.25 2.80 -16.56
CA GLY A 149 -11.28 2.91 -17.65
C GLY A 149 -9.82 2.87 -17.21
N VAL A 150 -9.54 2.51 -15.95
CA VAL A 150 -8.16 2.31 -15.48
C VAL A 150 -7.61 1.05 -16.11
N SER A 151 -6.42 1.14 -16.72
CA SER A 151 -5.81 0.01 -17.42
C SER A 151 -5.33 -1.08 -16.45
N ALA A 152 -5.33 -2.32 -16.91
CA ALA A 152 -4.74 -3.45 -16.15
C ALA A 152 -3.26 -3.19 -15.80
N GLN A 153 -2.53 -2.47 -16.66
CA GLN A 153 -1.15 -2.06 -16.40
C GLN A 153 -1.03 -1.13 -15.20
N ALA A 154 -1.94 -0.17 -15.04
CA ALA A 154 -1.97 0.72 -13.87
C ALA A 154 -2.27 -0.05 -12.58
N VAL A 155 -3.24 -0.96 -12.61
CA VAL A 155 -3.57 -1.82 -11.47
C VAL A 155 -2.39 -2.72 -11.10
N GLN A 156 -1.72 -3.32 -12.09
CA GLN A 156 -0.51 -4.11 -11.87
C GLN A 156 0.62 -3.26 -11.27
N SER A 157 0.78 -2.02 -11.72
CA SER A 157 1.77 -1.08 -11.15
C SER A 157 1.49 -0.80 -9.68
N ALA A 158 0.23 -0.60 -9.27
CA ALA A 158 -0.14 -0.45 -7.86
C ALA A 158 0.23 -1.70 -7.03
N ALA A 159 -0.03 -2.90 -7.54
CA ALA A 159 0.37 -4.14 -6.89
C ALA A 159 1.90 -4.31 -6.80
N ARG A 160 2.66 -3.87 -7.82
CA ARG A 160 4.13 -3.88 -7.80
C ARG A 160 4.69 -2.95 -6.74
N ILE A 161 4.14 -1.74 -6.61
CA ILE A 161 4.51 -0.79 -5.55
C ILE A 161 4.28 -1.44 -4.18
N ALA A 162 3.11 -2.04 -3.96
CA ALA A 162 2.78 -2.73 -2.73
C ALA A 162 3.77 -3.85 -2.39
N ALA A 163 4.09 -4.71 -3.36
CA ALA A 163 5.00 -5.82 -3.18
C ALA A 163 6.42 -5.36 -2.79
N VAL A 164 6.93 -4.34 -3.46
CA VAL A 164 8.28 -3.81 -3.19
C VAL A 164 8.34 -3.13 -1.83
N ILE A 165 7.38 -2.25 -1.51
CA ILE A 165 7.35 -1.55 -0.22
C ILE A 165 7.22 -2.54 0.94
N HIS A 166 6.35 -3.54 0.81
CA HIS A 166 6.19 -4.57 1.83
C HIS A 166 7.47 -5.38 2.02
N ALA A 167 8.11 -5.81 0.94
CA ALA A 167 9.36 -6.57 1.02
C ALA A 167 10.50 -5.75 1.66
N VAL A 168 10.61 -4.45 1.35
CA VAL A 168 11.58 -3.56 2.00
C VAL A 168 11.29 -3.42 3.48
N ALA A 169 10.03 -3.23 3.89
CA ALA A 169 9.64 -3.17 5.29
C ALA A 169 10.04 -4.44 6.06
N VAL A 170 9.84 -5.63 5.48
CA VAL A 170 10.26 -6.92 6.06
C VAL A 170 11.78 -6.98 6.27
N VAL A 171 12.58 -6.51 5.31
CA VAL A 171 14.05 -6.47 5.46
C VAL A 171 14.47 -5.52 6.57
N LEU A 172 13.86 -4.33 6.64
CA LEU A 172 14.16 -3.33 7.68
C LEU A 172 13.83 -3.86 9.08
N GLU A 173 12.68 -4.49 9.25
CA GLU A 173 12.27 -5.11 10.51
C GLU A 173 13.25 -6.21 10.94
N GLN A 174 13.69 -7.05 10.00
CA GLN A 174 14.70 -8.06 10.27
C GLN A 174 16.04 -7.44 10.70
N GLN A 175 16.48 -6.34 10.07
CA GLN A 175 17.70 -5.63 10.43
C GLN A 175 17.61 -5.03 11.84
N GLU A 176 16.46 -4.44 12.16
CA GLU A 176 16.21 -3.89 13.51
C GLU A 176 16.24 -4.98 14.58
N ALA A 177 15.60 -6.12 14.34
CA ALA A 177 15.61 -7.27 15.22
C ALA A 177 17.03 -7.83 15.44
N ALA A 178 17.91 -7.73 14.43
CA ALA A 178 19.32 -8.12 14.51
C ALA A 178 20.23 -7.03 15.13
N GLY A 179 19.67 -5.93 15.65
CA GLY A 179 20.43 -4.82 16.23
C GLY A 179 21.15 -3.91 15.22
N LYS A 180 20.85 -4.08 13.92
CA LYS A 180 21.41 -3.30 12.80
C LYS A 180 20.45 -2.22 12.31
N SER A 181 19.76 -1.56 13.23
CA SER A 181 18.75 -0.55 12.90
C SER A 181 19.35 0.66 12.18
N LEU A 182 18.72 1.08 11.10
CA LEU A 182 19.06 2.31 10.38
C LEU A 182 18.68 3.58 11.17
N THR A 183 17.87 3.45 12.24
CA THR A 183 17.44 4.55 13.08
C THR A 183 18.46 4.92 14.17
N ARG A 184 19.38 4.02 14.51
CA ARG A 184 20.47 4.33 15.45
C ARG A 184 21.48 5.22 14.75
N GLU A 185 21.57 6.48 15.16
CA GLU A 185 22.74 7.31 14.88
C GLU A 185 23.95 6.62 15.52
N ALA A 186 25.05 6.56 14.77
CA ALA A 186 26.33 6.15 15.33
C ALA A 186 26.67 7.16 16.48
N ALA A 187 26.63 6.67 17.70
CA ALA A 187 27.04 7.41 18.87
C ALA A 187 28.55 7.64 18.84
#